data_9d6beab945b3217e6f1211bf5241145f
#
_entry.id   9d6beab945b3217e6f1211bf5241145f
#
_cell.length_a   1.000
_cell.length_b   1.000
_cell.length_c   1.000
_cell.angle_alpha   90.00
_cell.angle_beta   90.00
_cell.angle_gamma   90.00
#
_symmetry.space_group_name_H-M   'P 1'
#
loop_
_entity.id
_entity.type
_entity.pdbx_description
1 polymer ?
#
loop_
_entity_poly.entity_id
_entity_poly.type
_entity_poly.pdbx_seq_one_letter_code
_entity_poly.pdbx_strand_id
1 'polypeptide(L)'
;DIDPILKLCNEYDIPLIEDAAESVGAYYKSKHTGTLGKFGVYSFNGNKIITTSTGGMLVSDDKDLIQKARFLVTQARDPAPHYQHSQIGYNYRLSNVLAGIGRGQLRVLEERGKSRRANFEFYREELGSLLGIQFMPEAEFGRSNRWLTCLTIDPSRFGVTREDVRLALESKHIEARPVWKPLHLQPIFKDCPYYGSGFAEE
;
A
#
# COMPACT_ATOMS: atom_id res chain seq x y z
N ASP A 1 8.96 -9.80 7.68
CA ASP A 1 9.46 -10.99 6.97
C ASP A 1 8.26 -11.85 6.54
N ILE A 2 8.11 -12.06 5.21
CA ILE A 2 6.95 -12.77 4.66
C ILE A 2 7.18 -14.28 4.54
N ASP A 3 8.43 -14.75 4.54
CA ASP A 3 8.71 -16.17 4.36
C ASP A 3 8.08 -17.08 5.43
N PRO A 4 8.09 -16.73 6.74
CA PRO A 4 7.40 -17.51 7.75
C PRO A 4 5.88 -17.56 7.52
N ILE A 5 5.31 -16.45 7.04
CA ILE A 5 3.88 -16.35 6.73
C ILE A 5 3.53 -17.25 5.54
N LEU A 6 4.31 -17.18 4.46
CA LEU A 6 4.15 -18.05 3.28
C LEU A 6 4.27 -19.53 3.66
N LYS A 7 5.24 -19.87 4.50
CA LYS A 7 5.42 -21.24 4.99
C LYS A 7 4.16 -21.72 5.73
N LEU A 8 3.65 -20.92 6.65
CA LEU A 8 2.46 -21.25 7.41
C LEU A 8 1.21 -21.36 6.51
N CYS A 9 1.03 -20.42 5.59
CA CYS A 9 -0.07 -20.45 4.64
C CYS A 9 -0.04 -21.72 3.77
N ASN A 10 1.14 -22.12 3.31
CA ASN A 10 1.30 -23.36 2.54
C ASN A 10 1.05 -24.62 3.38
N GLU A 11 1.46 -24.64 4.65
CA GLU A 11 1.22 -25.74 5.56
C GLU A 11 -0.26 -26.01 5.81
N TYR A 12 -1.05 -24.94 5.86
CA TYR A 12 -2.49 -25.03 6.11
C TYR A 12 -3.37 -24.86 4.85
N ASP A 13 -2.77 -24.86 3.66
CA ASP A 13 -3.46 -24.64 2.38
C ASP A 13 -4.32 -23.36 2.37
N ILE A 14 -3.79 -22.29 2.95
CA ILE A 14 -4.45 -20.97 3.02
C ILE A 14 -3.84 -20.08 1.93
N PRO A 15 -4.65 -19.55 0.99
CA PRO A 15 -4.14 -18.63 -0.02
C PRO A 15 -3.76 -17.28 0.61
N LEU A 16 -2.54 -16.82 0.36
CA LEU A 16 -2.10 -15.48 0.75
C LEU A 16 -2.52 -14.45 -0.31
N ILE A 17 -3.14 -13.38 0.13
CA ILE A 17 -3.44 -12.19 -0.68
C ILE A 17 -2.61 -11.03 -0.13
N GLU A 18 -1.82 -10.40 -0.98
CA GLU A 18 -1.02 -9.23 -0.61
C GLU A 18 -1.80 -7.95 -0.90
N ASP A 19 -2.12 -7.18 0.13
CA ASP A 19 -2.48 -5.78 -0.05
C ASP A 19 -1.19 -4.97 -0.29
N ALA A 20 -0.85 -4.83 -1.57
CA ALA A 20 0.31 -4.09 -2.05
C ALA A 20 -0.07 -2.67 -2.53
N ALA A 21 -1.21 -2.14 -2.05
CA ALA A 21 -1.76 -0.85 -2.49
C ALA A 21 -0.79 0.33 -2.30
N GLU A 22 0.18 0.20 -1.40
CA GLU A 22 1.14 1.26 -1.07
C GLU A 22 2.59 0.89 -1.40
N SER A 23 2.80 -0.27 -2.02
CA SER A 23 4.13 -0.84 -2.18
C SER A 23 4.58 -1.04 -3.64
N VAL A 24 3.90 -0.40 -4.60
CA VAL A 24 4.34 -0.43 -6.02
C VAL A 24 5.78 0.05 -6.13
N GLY A 25 6.66 -0.79 -6.69
CA GLY A 25 8.11 -0.50 -6.79
C GLY A 25 8.90 -0.79 -5.52
N ALA A 26 8.29 -1.37 -4.48
CA ALA A 26 9.00 -1.95 -3.35
C ALA A 26 9.35 -3.42 -3.61
N TYR A 27 10.37 -3.90 -2.91
CA TYR A 27 10.87 -5.26 -3.07
C TYR A 27 10.98 -5.95 -1.71
N TYR A 28 10.63 -7.21 -1.68
CA TYR A 28 11.01 -8.17 -0.65
C TYR A 28 12.07 -9.08 -1.22
N LYS A 29 13.29 -9.01 -0.67
CA LYS A 29 14.47 -9.64 -1.28
C LYS A 29 14.61 -9.16 -2.74
N SER A 30 14.55 -10.03 -3.71
CA SER A 30 14.65 -9.71 -5.14
C SER A 30 13.31 -9.67 -5.89
N LYS A 31 12.18 -9.88 -5.19
CA LYS A 31 10.85 -9.96 -5.77
C LYS A 31 10.05 -8.69 -5.48
N HIS A 32 9.23 -8.26 -6.43
CA HIS A 32 8.27 -7.19 -6.16
C HIS A 32 7.25 -7.62 -5.11
N THR A 33 6.96 -6.76 -4.15
CA THR A 33 5.81 -6.93 -3.27
C THR A 33 4.52 -6.97 -4.10
N GLY A 34 3.55 -7.77 -3.69
CA GLY A 34 2.34 -8.04 -4.48
C GLY A 34 2.49 -9.21 -5.46
N THR A 35 3.66 -9.86 -5.52
CA THR A 35 3.92 -11.03 -6.40
C THR A 35 4.37 -12.28 -5.63
N LEU A 36 4.19 -12.29 -4.33
CA LEU A 36 4.66 -13.38 -3.45
C LEU A 36 3.51 -14.33 -3.11
N GLY A 37 2.29 -13.80 -3.00
CA GLY A 37 1.09 -14.56 -2.67
C GLY A 37 0.31 -15.06 -3.89
N LYS A 38 -0.87 -15.62 -3.64
CA LYS A 38 -1.81 -16.08 -4.68
C LYS A 38 -2.33 -14.91 -5.53
N PHE A 39 -2.57 -13.77 -4.87
CA PHE A 39 -2.95 -12.49 -5.48
C PHE A 39 -2.16 -11.34 -4.85
N GLY A 40 -1.87 -10.35 -5.66
CA GLY A 40 -1.47 -9.03 -5.20
C GLY A 40 -2.43 -7.95 -5.68
N VAL A 41 -2.65 -6.94 -4.85
CA VAL A 41 -3.54 -5.81 -5.15
C VAL A 41 -2.74 -4.52 -5.11
N TYR A 42 -2.69 -3.80 -6.22
CA TYR A 42 -2.07 -2.48 -6.32
C TYR A 42 -3.12 -1.38 -6.42
N SER A 43 -2.80 -0.21 -5.88
CA SER A 43 -3.63 0.99 -5.99
C SER A 43 -2.96 2.05 -6.86
N PHE A 44 -3.76 2.68 -7.72
CA PHE A 44 -3.36 3.83 -8.53
C PHE A 44 -4.18 5.08 -8.17
N ASN A 45 -4.65 5.15 -6.90
CA ASN A 45 -5.35 6.32 -6.40
C ASN A 45 -4.49 7.60 -6.53
N GLY A 46 -5.12 8.78 -6.46
CA GLY A 46 -4.49 10.06 -6.72
C GLY A 46 -3.21 10.38 -5.96
N ASN A 47 -3.09 9.86 -4.74
CA ASN A 47 -1.96 10.11 -3.84
C ASN A 47 -0.84 9.05 -3.91
N LYS A 48 -0.97 8.00 -4.71
CA LYS A 48 0.02 6.90 -4.77
C LYS A 48 1.29 7.30 -5.54
N ILE A 49 2.34 6.48 -5.43
CA ILE A 49 3.66 6.75 -6.06
C ILE A 49 3.56 6.92 -7.57
N ILE A 50 2.68 6.17 -8.22
CA ILE A 50 2.16 6.40 -9.56
C ILE A 50 0.63 6.38 -9.50
N THR A 51 -0.02 7.17 -10.32
CA THR A 51 -1.47 7.37 -10.23
C THR A 51 -2.17 7.34 -11.59
N THR A 52 -3.41 6.89 -11.57
CA THR A 52 -4.39 7.07 -12.65
C THR A 52 -5.61 7.86 -12.16
N SER A 53 -5.45 8.71 -11.12
CA SER A 53 -6.51 9.39 -10.38
C SER A 53 -7.32 8.44 -9.48
N THR A 54 -7.72 7.30 -9.99
CA THR A 54 -8.44 6.22 -9.30
C THR A 54 -8.08 4.88 -9.92
N GLY A 55 -8.58 3.78 -9.34
CA GLY A 55 -8.39 2.43 -9.85
C GLY A 55 -7.22 1.69 -9.20
N GLY A 56 -6.97 0.50 -9.69
CA GLY A 56 -5.95 -0.41 -9.18
C GLY A 56 -5.73 -1.58 -10.13
N MET A 57 -4.96 -2.54 -9.68
CA MET A 57 -4.65 -3.75 -10.45
C MET A 57 -4.62 -4.97 -9.53
N LEU A 58 -5.28 -6.03 -9.95
CA LEU A 58 -5.13 -7.37 -9.39
C LEU A 58 -4.12 -8.14 -10.25
N VAL A 59 -3.16 -8.76 -9.61
CA VAL A 59 -2.13 -9.59 -10.27
C VAL A 59 -2.08 -10.98 -9.67
N SER A 60 -1.78 -11.98 -10.49
CA SER A 60 -1.55 -13.36 -10.11
C SER A 60 -0.86 -14.10 -11.24
N ASP A 61 -0.09 -15.14 -10.93
CA ASP A 61 0.46 -16.09 -11.90
C ASP A 61 -0.59 -17.13 -12.36
N ASP A 62 -1.70 -17.24 -11.63
CA ASP A 62 -2.81 -18.14 -11.94
C ASP A 62 -3.73 -17.53 -13.00
N LYS A 63 -3.62 -18.03 -14.23
CA LYS A 63 -4.38 -17.51 -15.37
C LYS A 63 -5.88 -17.72 -15.24
N ASP A 64 -6.32 -18.82 -14.65
CA ASP A 64 -7.74 -19.13 -14.49
C ASP A 64 -8.40 -18.19 -13.47
N LEU A 65 -7.71 -17.92 -12.39
CA LEU A 65 -8.15 -16.93 -11.42
C LEU A 65 -8.22 -15.52 -12.00
N ILE A 66 -7.24 -15.12 -12.81
CA ILE A 66 -7.26 -13.82 -13.50
C ILE A 66 -8.39 -13.76 -14.54
N GLN A 67 -8.66 -14.83 -15.27
CA GLN A 67 -9.81 -14.89 -16.19
C GLN A 67 -11.13 -14.78 -15.43
N LYS A 68 -11.26 -15.48 -14.30
CA LYS A 68 -12.44 -15.39 -13.43
C LYS A 68 -12.62 -13.97 -12.88
N ALA A 69 -11.55 -13.34 -12.41
CA ALA A 69 -11.59 -11.96 -11.94
C ALA A 69 -12.03 -10.99 -13.05
N ARG A 70 -11.48 -11.14 -14.26
CA ARG A 70 -11.90 -10.34 -15.44
C ARG A 70 -13.38 -10.52 -15.80
N PHE A 71 -13.89 -11.73 -15.73
CA PHE A 71 -15.31 -12.00 -15.93
C PHE A 71 -16.17 -11.27 -14.89
N LEU A 72 -15.82 -11.39 -13.60
CA LEU A 72 -16.58 -10.77 -12.52
C LEU A 72 -16.57 -9.24 -12.57
N VAL A 73 -15.41 -8.61 -12.85
CA VAL A 73 -15.29 -7.13 -12.92
C VAL A 73 -15.88 -6.53 -14.20
N THR A 74 -16.30 -7.38 -15.15
CA THR A 74 -17.05 -7.00 -16.35
C THR A 74 -18.52 -7.39 -16.24
N GLN A 75 -19.10 -7.24 -15.05
CA GLN A 75 -20.50 -7.52 -14.75
C GLN A 75 -20.88 -9.00 -14.87
N ALA A 76 -19.92 -9.92 -14.89
CA ALA A 76 -20.13 -11.36 -15.11
C ALA A 76 -21.04 -11.63 -16.35
N ARG A 77 -20.77 -10.90 -17.43
CA ARG A 77 -21.54 -11.06 -18.68
C ARG A 77 -21.12 -12.34 -19.40
N ASP A 78 -22.08 -13.22 -19.63
CA ASP A 78 -21.88 -14.46 -20.37
C ASP A 78 -21.58 -14.20 -21.86
N PRO A 79 -20.88 -15.10 -22.54
CA PRO A 79 -20.61 -15.00 -23.98
C PRO A 79 -21.87 -15.34 -24.77
N ALA A 80 -22.78 -14.36 -24.93
CA ALA A 80 -24.02 -14.44 -25.67
C ALA A 80 -24.21 -13.18 -26.52
N PRO A 81 -24.99 -13.23 -27.63
CA PRO A 81 -25.29 -12.04 -28.41
C PRO A 81 -26.18 -11.03 -27.68
N HIS A 82 -26.91 -11.47 -26.69
CA HIS A 82 -27.73 -10.65 -25.79
C HIS A 82 -27.09 -10.54 -24.39
N TYR A 83 -27.61 -9.66 -23.56
CA TYR A 83 -27.18 -9.58 -22.15
C TYR A 83 -27.69 -10.79 -21.38
N GLN A 84 -26.75 -11.58 -20.88
CA GLN A 84 -27.02 -12.74 -20.03
C GLN A 84 -25.97 -12.78 -18.91
N HIS A 85 -26.42 -13.17 -17.73
CA HIS A 85 -25.58 -13.23 -16.52
C HIS A 85 -25.93 -14.48 -15.73
N SER A 86 -25.04 -15.44 -15.69
CA SER A 86 -25.16 -16.65 -14.86
C SER A 86 -24.65 -16.46 -13.43
N GLN A 87 -23.95 -15.34 -13.18
CA GLN A 87 -23.39 -14.98 -11.89
C GLN A 87 -23.52 -13.48 -11.64
N ILE A 88 -23.43 -13.08 -10.38
CA ILE A 88 -23.36 -11.66 -10.01
C ILE A 88 -21.94 -11.15 -10.25
N GLY A 89 -21.83 -10.02 -10.93
CA GLY A 89 -20.59 -9.31 -11.16
C GLY A 89 -20.82 -7.80 -11.14
N TYR A 90 -19.73 -7.03 -11.24
CA TYR A 90 -19.75 -5.58 -11.07
C TYR A 90 -19.00 -4.89 -12.20
N ASN A 91 -19.32 -3.62 -12.44
CA ASN A 91 -18.56 -2.78 -13.36
C ASN A 91 -17.37 -2.14 -12.64
N TYR A 92 -16.29 -2.91 -12.47
CA TYR A 92 -15.10 -2.50 -11.72
C TYR A 92 -13.86 -2.34 -12.59
N ARG A 93 -14.00 -2.34 -13.91
CA ARG A 93 -12.84 -2.16 -14.81
C ARG A 93 -12.36 -0.72 -14.86
N LEU A 94 -11.04 -0.58 -14.85
CA LEU A 94 -10.37 0.67 -15.19
C LEU A 94 -10.69 1.06 -16.64
N SER A 95 -11.01 2.32 -16.90
CA SER A 95 -11.23 2.80 -18.27
C SER A 95 -9.93 2.78 -19.08
N ASN A 96 -10.04 2.71 -20.40
CA ASN A 96 -8.89 2.73 -21.31
C ASN A 96 -8.08 4.03 -21.19
N VAL A 97 -8.74 5.16 -20.92
CA VAL A 97 -8.07 6.46 -20.71
C VAL A 97 -7.16 6.39 -19.48
N LEU A 98 -7.70 5.93 -18.36
CA LEU A 98 -6.94 5.81 -17.11
C LEU A 98 -5.85 4.73 -17.22
N ALA A 99 -6.13 3.62 -17.90
CA ALA A 99 -5.12 2.59 -18.18
C ALA A 99 -3.97 3.13 -19.04
N GLY A 100 -4.27 4.00 -20.01
CA GLY A 100 -3.27 4.70 -20.81
C GLY A 100 -2.37 5.60 -19.97
N ILE A 101 -2.95 6.38 -19.05
CA ILE A 101 -2.21 7.17 -18.06
C ILE A 101 -1.31 6.28 -17.21
N GLY A 102 -1.86 5.16 -16.69
CA GLY A 102 -1.10 4.19 -15.88
C GLY A 102 0.10 3.61 -16.61
N ARG A 103 -0.03 3.29 -17.89
CA ARG A 103 1.10 2.83 -18.73
C ARG A 103 2.19 3.90 -18.87
N GLY A 104 1.80 5.17 -18.99
CA GLY A 104 2.75 6.29 -18.99
C GLY A 104 3.47 6.45 -17.65
N GLN A 105 2.71 6.41 -16.56
CA GLN A 105 3.24 6.50 -15.18
C GLN A 105 4.18 5.32 -14.85
N LEU A 106 3.86 4.11 -15.29
CA LEU A 106 4.69 2.92 -15.04
C LEU A 106 6.10 3.05 -15.65
N ARG A 107 6.24 3.76 -16.77
CA ARG A 107 7.55 3.97 -17.42
C ARG A 107 8.52 4.80 -16.57
N VAL A 108 8.01 5.62 -15.67
CA VAL A 108 8.79 6.49 -14.79
C VAL A 108 8.78 6.04 -13.33
N LEU A 109 8.29 4.85 -13.03
CA LEU A 109 8.18 4.31 -11.67
C LEU A 109 9.53 4.30 -10.94
N GLU A 110 10.60 3.83 -11.59
CA GLU A 110 11.94 3.78 -11.01
C GLU A 110 12.46 5.18 -10.66
N GLU A 111 12.22 6.16 -11.52
CA GLU A 111 12.58 7.56 -11.28
C GLU A 111 11.80 8.13 -10.10
N ARG A 112 10.50 7.85 -10.02
CA ARG A 112 9.66 8.24 -8.88
C ARG A 112 10.14 7.63 -7.57
N GLY A 113 10.48 6.34 -7.58
CA GLY A 113 11.07 5.65 -6.42
C GLY A 113 12.38 6.28 -5.97
N LYS A 114 13.28 6.59 -6.90
CA LYS A 114 14.54 7.30 -6.60
C LYS A 114 14.28 8.68 -5.98
N SER A 115 13.36 9.46 -6.54
CA SER A 115 13.00 10.78 -6.01
C SER A 115 12.42 10.70 -4.61
N ARG A 116 11.55 9.73 -4.33
CA ARG A 116 10.97 9.53 -2.99
C ARG A 116 12.04 9.14 -1.97
N ARG A 117 12.94 8.26 -2.34
CA ARG A 117 14.08 7.87 -1.50
C ARG A 117 15.02 9.06 -1.24
N ALA A 118 15.31 9.87 -2.23
CA ALA A 118 16.12 11.07 -2.05
C ALA A 118 15.47 12.07 -1.07
N ASN A 119 14.14 12.24 -1.14
CA ASN A 119 13.42 13.06 -0.16
C ASN A 119 13.54 12.49 1.26
N PHE A 120 13.41 11.18 1.42
CA PHE A 120 13.58 10.52 2.72
C PHE A 120 14.99 10.75 3.28
N GLU A 121 16.02 10.56 2.47
CA GLU A 121 17.42 10.77 2.88
C GLU A 121 17.67 12.22 3.26
N PHE A 122 17.16 13.18 2.48
CA PHE A 122 17.25 14.60 2.79
C PHE A 122 16.64 14.92 4.17
N TYR A 123 15.42 14.45 4.44
CA TYR A 123 14.80 14.63 5.76
C TYR A 123 15.61 13.96 6.88
N ARG A 124 16.15 12.78 6.63
CA ARG A 124 16.97 12.05 7.59
C ARG A 124 18.27 12.77 7.92
N GLU A 125 18.92 13.36 6.93
CA GLU A 125 20.15 14.15 7.10
C GLU A 125 19.87 15.44 7.88
N GLU A 126 18.79 16.16 7.54
CA GLU A 126 18.48 17.44 8.17
C GLU A 126 17.89 17.30 9.59
N LEU A 127 17.07 16.29 9.83
CA LEU A 127 16.31 16.16 11.07
C LEU A 127 16.78 15.01 11.97
N GLY A 128 17.57 14.06 11.46
CA GLY A 128 17.93 12.85 12.21
C GLY A 128 18.84 13.10 13.42
N SER A 129 19.50 14.26 13.51
CA SER A 129 20.29 14.67 14.68
C SER A 129 19.44 15.30 15.80
N LEU A 130 18.17 15.63 15.54
CA LEU A 130 17.28 16.23 16.52
C LEU A 130 16.86 15.21 17.57
N LEU A 131 17.01 15.55 18.84
CA LEU A 131 16.62 14.68 19.94
C LEU A 131 15.11 14.41 19.90
N GLY A 132 14.72 13.14 20.01
CA GLY A 132 13.32 12.73 20.05
C GLY A 132 12.69 12.49 18.67
N ILE A 133 13.44 12.66 17.58
CA ILE A 133 12.99 12.26 16.23
C ILE A 133 13.61 10.92 15.86
N GLN A 134 12.78 10.00 15.37
CA GLN A 134 13.22 8.72 14.84
C GLN A 134 12.52 8.41 13.53
N PHE A 135 13.29 8.14 12.48
CA PHE A 135 12.78 7.78 11.17
C PHE A 135 12.45 6.30 11.07
N MET A 136 11.42 5.98 10.27
CA MET A 136 11.06 4.60 9.95
C MET A 136 12.26 3.84 9.38
N PRO A 137 12.70 2.76 10.01
CA PRO A 137 13.81 1.95 9.51
C PRO A 137 13.47 1.25 8.19
N GLU A 138 14.46 0.70 7.53
CA GLU A 138 14.30 -0.19 6.40
C GLU A 138 14.82 -1.57 6.78
N ALA A 139 14.01 -2.61 6.53
CA ALA A 139 14.41 -3.98 6.82
C ALA A 139 15.50 -4.44 5.84
N GLU A 140 16.49 -5.20 6.32
CA GLU A 140 17.60 -5.72 5.52
C GLU A 140 17.16 -6.61 4.35
N PHE A 141 16.03 -7.29 4.51
CA PHE A 141 15.44 -8.17 3.50
C PHE A 141 14.54 -7.45 2.50
N GLY A 142 14.41 -6.12 2.59
CA GLY A 142 13.48 -5.36 1.76
C GLY A 142 14.07 -4.06 1.23
N ARG A 143 13.44 -3.54 0.18
CA ARG A 143 13.67 -2.19 -0.31
C ARG A 143 12.34 -1.46 -0.43
N SER A 144 12.10 -0.55 0.49
CA SER A 144 10.91 0.30 0.48
C SER A 144 10.94 1.28 -0.71
N ASN A 145 9.79 1.57 -1.28
CA ASN A 145 9.64 2.65 -2.26
C ASN A 145 9.69 4.05 -1.62
N ARG A 146 9.66 4.14 -0.28
CA ARG A 146 9.61 5.40 0.50
C ARG A 146 8.53 6.36 -0.01
N TRP A 147 7.39 5.83 -0.41
CA TRP A 147 6.25 6.62 -0.88
C TRP A 147 5.93 7.80 0.05
N LEU A 148 5.91 7.54 1.36
CA LEU A 148 5.79 8.55 2.41
C LEU A 148 7.04 8.50 3.30
N THR A 149 7.46 9.67 3.79
CA THR A 149 8.46 9.77 4.85
C THR A 149 7.74 9.73 6.20
N CYS A 150 7.95 8.65 6.95
CA CYS A 150 7.37 8.46 8.27
C CYS A 150 8.45 8.61 9.34
N LEU A 151 8.05 9.24 10.46
CA LEU A 151 8.90 9.41 11.64
C LEU A 151 8.05 9.41 12.91
N THR A 152 8.68 9.13 14.03
CA THR A 152 8.08 9.30 15.36
C THR A 152 8.70 10.49 16.07
N ILE A 153 7.94 11.10 16.98
CA ILE A 153 8.36 12.23 17.81
C ILE A 153 8.13 11.85 19.26
N ASP A 154 9.22 11.79 20.04
CA ASP A 154 9.16 11.68 21.50
C ASP A 154 9.05 13.09 22.09
N PRO A 155 7.88 13.51 22.58
CA PRO A 155 7.67 14.87 23.06
C PRO A 155 8.50 15.18 24.32
N SER A 156 8.89 14.19 25.11
CA SER A 156 9.74 14.38 26.29
C SER A 156 11.16 14.83 25.95
N ARG A 157 11.64 14.46 24.76
CA ARG A 157 12.98 14.75 24.25
C ARG A 157 12.99 15.88 23.22
N PHE A 158 11.95 15.96 22.39
CA PHE A 158 11.83 16.95 21.33
C PHE A 158 11.22 18.27 21.81
N GLY A 159 10.40 18.24 22.89
CA GLY A 159 9.83 19.42 23.53
C GLY A 159 8.42 19.80 23.04
N VAL A 160 7.96 19.23 21.93
CA VAL A 160 6.59 19.43 21.41
C VAL A 160 6.05 18.09 20.87
N THR A 161 4.72 17.99 20.76
CA THR A 161 4.06 16.78 20.30
C THR A 161 4.04 16.69 18.77
N ARG A 162 3.76 15.49 18.24
CA ARG A 162 3.50 15.30 16.80
C ARG A 162 2.36 16.17 16.28
N GLU A 163 1.37 16.45 17.14
CA GLU A 163 0.23 17.27 16.75
C GLU A 163 0.61 18.75 16.63
N ASP A 164 1.47 19.25 17.53
CA ASP A 164 2.00 20.63 17.43
C ASP A 164 2.78 20.82 16.12
N VAL A 165 3.60 19.82 15.74
CA VAL A 165 4.33 19.83 14.47
C VAL A 165 3.36 19.80 13.28
N ARG A 166 2.34 18.93 13.31
CA ARG A 166 1.32 18.85 12.26
C ARG A 166 0.61 20.21 12.06
N LEU A 167 0.16 20.83 13.15
CA LEU A 167 -0.52 22.14 13.11
C LEU A 167 0.42 23.24 12.60
N ALA A 168 1.68 23.23 13.00
CA ALA A 168 2.67 24.20 12.51
C ALA A 168 2.88 24.06 11.00
N LEU A 169 2.97 22.84 10.46
CA LEU A 169 3.07 22.58 9.02
C LEU A 169 1.79 23.01 8.29
N GLU A 170 0.61 22.67 8.82
CA GLU A 170 -0.69 23.08 8.26
C GLU A 170 -0.79 24.60 8.13
N SER A 171 -0.31 25.36 9.13
CA SER A 171 -0.28 26.82 9.07
C SER A 171 0.57 27.39 7.93
N LYS A 172 1.45 26.56 7.35
CA LYS A 172 2.29 26.87 6.18
C LYS A 172 1.80 26.19 4.90
N HIS A 173 0.57 25.66 4.91
CA HIS A 173 -0.03 24.90 3.80
C HIS A 173 0.76 23.65 3.40
N ILE A 174 1.45 23.04 4.37
CA ILE A 174 2.17 21.77 4.20
C ILE A 174 1.34 20.67 4.86
N GLU A 175 0.89 19.70 4.07
CA GLU A 175 0.10 18.58 4.58
C GLU A 175 1.00 17.58 5.32
N ALA A 176 0.62 17.26 6.56
CA ALA A 176 1.17 16.16 7.35
C ALA A 176 0.01 15.45 8.06
N ARG A 177 0.14 14.13 8.21
CA ARG A 177 -0.90 13.30 8.83
C ARG A 177 -0.29 12.35 9.86
N PRO A 178 -1.03 11.99 10.92
CA PRO A 178 -0.64 10.87 11.76
C PRO A 178 -0.64 9.58 10.95
N VAL A 179 0.17 8.59 11.36
CA VAL A 179 0.09 7.22 10.84
C VAL A 179 -1.32 6.68 11.04
N TRP A 180 -1.74 5.75 10.20
CA TRP A 180 -3.08 5.17 10.25
C TRP A 180 -3.34 4.53 11.61
N LYS A 181 -4.51 4.84 12.16
CA LYS A 181 -4.99 4.20 13.38
C LYS A 181 -5.20 2.70 13.10
N PRO A 182 -4.64 1.78 13.90
CA PRO A 182 -4.83 0.35 13.74
C PRO A 182 -6.29 -0.06 13.63
N LEU A 183 -6.59 -1.05 12.79
CA LEU A 183 -7.98 -1.44 12.49
C LEU A 183 -8.77 -1.86 13.75
N HIS A 184 -8.16 -2.61 14.66
CA HIS A 184 -8.81 -3.03 15.91
C HIS A 184 -9.15 -1.87 16.86
N LEU A 185 -8.51 -0.70 16.67
CA LEU A 185 -8.83 0.53 17.41
C LEU A 185 -9.91 1.38 16.71
N GLN A 186 -10.34 1.00 15.50
CA GLN A 186 -11.43 1.72 14.84
C GLN A 186 -12.76 1.44 15.52
N PRO A 187 -13.62 2.47 15.72
CA PRO A 187 -14.89 2.29 16.45
C PRO A 187 -15.79 1.17 15.89
N ILE A 188 -15.74 0.94 14.58
CA ILE A 188 -16.53 -0.11 13.93
C ILE A 188 -16.09 -1.53 14.31
N PHE A 189 -14.83 -1.72 14.75
CA PHE A 189 -14.27 -3.02 15.10
C PHE A 189 -14.11 -3.22 16.62
N LYS A 190 -14.65 -2.31 17.46
CA LYS A 190 -14.50 -2.35 18.92
C LYS A 190 -14.95 -3.66 19.58
N ASP A 191 -15.93 -4.33 18.97
CA ASP A 191 -16.52 -5.57 19.49
C ASP A 191 -15.95 -6.84 18.77
N CYS A 192 -14.95 -6.68 17.90
CA CYS A 192 -14.31 -7.79 17.22
C CYS A 192 -13.18 -8.39 18.07
N PRO A 193 -12.96 -9.72 18.03
CA PRO A 193 -11.81 -10.34 18.67
C PRO A 193 -10.51 -9.78 18.12
N TYR A 194 -9.56 -9.48 19.01
CA TYR A 194 -8.21 -9.06 18.66
C TYR A 194 -7.19 -10.12 19.10
N TYR A 195 -6.33 -10.51 18.18
CA TYR A 195 -5.24 -11.45 18.41
C TYR A 195 -3.93 -10.73 18.11
N GLY A 196 -3.20 -10.35 19.14
CA GLY A 196 -1.94 -9.63 19.00
C GLY A 196 -1.37 -9.18 20.33
N SER A 197 -0.16 -8.63 20.31
CA SER A 197 0.56 -8.12 21.49
C SER A 197 0.39 -6.62 21.72
N GLY A 198 -0.40 -5.91 20.91
CA GLY A 198 -0.51 -4.44 20.98
C GLY A 198 0.63 -3.69 20.28
N PHE A 199 1.53 -4.38 19.61
CA PHE A 199 2.70 -3.79 18.96
C PHE A 199 2.38 -2.70 17.93
N ALA A 200 1.21 -2.77 17.29
CA ALA A 200 0.78 -1.77 16.33
C ALA A 200 0.26 -0.46 16.97
N GLU A 201 0.13 -0.44 18.31
CA GLU A 201 -0.37 0.70 19.08
C GLU A 201 0.77 1.55 19.67
N GLU A 202 1.96 0.97 19.77
CA GLU A 202 3.19 1.60 20.25
C GLU A 202 3.79 2.53 19.17
#